data_0b628b0b5702f37c461187eada59931c
#
_entry.id   0b628b0b5702f37c461187eada59931c
#
_cell.length_a   1.000
_cell.length_b   1.000
_cell.length_c   1.000
_cell.angle_alpha   90.00
_cell.angle_beta   90.00
_cell.angle_gamma   90.00
#
_symmetry.space_group_name_H-M   'P 1'
#
loop_
_entity.id
_entity.type
_entity.pdbx_description
1 polymer ?
#
loop_
_entity_poly.entity_id
_entity_poly.type
_entity_poly.pdbx_seq_one_letter_code
_entity_poly.pdbx_strand_id
1 'polypeptide(L)'
;MLFRSILEPIMRVNVIVPDEYMGTVIGDISSRRGNIEGQEIDGGTARIRAFVPLSEMFGYATDLRSSTQGRGQYTMEPSHYIELPKSLQEELIAKRNKG
;
A
#
# COMPACT_ATOMS: atom_id res chain seq x y z
N MET A 1 3.05 -16.13 29.93
CA MET A 1 2.31 -16.00 28.70
C MET A 1 3.15 -15.43 27.59
N LEU A 2 3.08 -16.03 26.50
CA LEU A 2 3.90 -15.60 25.41
C LEU A 2 3.15 -14.65 24.52
N PHE A 3 3.72 -13.48 24.34
CA PHE A 3 3.26 -12.62 23.32
C PHE A 3 3.83 -13.08 22.01
N ARG A 4 2.96 -13.34 21.09
CA ARG A 4 3.39 -13.55 19.74
C ARG A 4 3.18 -12.27 18.99
N SER A 5 4.25 -11.77 18.44
CA SER A 5 4.13 -10.63 17.56
C SER A 5 3.32 -11.03 16.35
N ILE A 6 2.40 -10.17 15.96
CA ILE A 6 1.67 -10.37 14.72
C ILE A 6 2.49 -9.75 13.62
N LEU A 7 2.87 -10.57 12.66
CA LEU A 7 3.65 -10.12 11.52
C LEU A 7 2.72 -9.77 10.38
N GLU A 8 3.08 -8.74 9.66
CA GLU A 8 2.30 -8.25 8.55
C GLU A 8 3.16 -8.27 7.30
N PRO A 9 2.68 -8.90 6.23
CA PRO A 9 3.44 -8.87 4.98
C PRO A 9 3.43 -7.48 4.37
N ILE A 10 4.60 -7.04 3.96
CA ILE A 10 4.78 -5.76 3.28
C ILE A 10 5.05 -6.05 1.82
N MET A 11 4.30 -5.43 0.97
CA MET A 11 4.41 -5.61 -0.46
C MET A 11 5.22 -4.48 -1.07
N ARG A 12 6.03 -4.83 -2.05
CA ARG A 12 6.69 -3.83 -2.88
C ARG A 12 5.75 -3.50 -4.03
N VAL A 13 5.34 -2.25 -4.08
CA VAL A 13 4.36 -1.79 -5.05
C VAL A 13 5.03 -0.82 -6.00
N ASN A 14 4.87 -1.06 -7.29
CA ASN A 14 5.33 -0.14 -8.32
C ASN A 14 4.11 0.35 -9.08
N VAL A 15 3.93 1.66 -9.12
CA VAL A 15 2.79 2.27 -9.79
C VAL A 15 3.29 3.10 -10.95
N ILE A 16 2.65 2.96 -12.09
CA ILE A 16 2.97 3.73 -13.30
C ILE A 16 1.71 4.45 -13.73
N VAL A 17 1.77 5.77 -13.75
CA VAL A 17 0.63 6.63 -14.09
C VAL A 17 1.13 7.82 -14.90
N PRO A 18 0.24 8.50 -15.65
CA PRO A 18 0.58 9.80 -16.19
C PRO A 18 0.99 10.74 -15.05
N ASP A 19 1.95 11.61 -15.30
CA ASP A 19 2.53 12.45 -14.25
C ASP A 19 1.50 13.34 -13.55
N GLU A 20 0.43 13.69 -14.23
CA GLU A 20 -0.64 14.52 -13.63
C GLU A 20 -1.33 13.82 -12.45
N TYR A 21 -1.25 12.50 -12.37
CA TYR A 21 -1.86 11.73 -11.28
C TYR A 21 -0.89 11.37 -10.18
N MET A 22 0.36 11.82 -10.27
CA MET A 22 1.38 11.45 -9.31
C MET A 22 1.02 11.83 -7.89
N GLY A 23 0.56 13.06 -7.69
CA GLY A 23 0.16 13.52 -6.37
C GLY A 23 -0.98 12.71 -5.79
N THR A 24 -1.95 12.36 -6.62
CA THR A 24 -3.09 11.54 -6.20
C THR A 24 -2.63 10.16 -5.74
N VAL A 25 -1.73 9.54 -6.50
CA VAL A 25 -1.23 8.21 -6.16
C VAL A 25 -0.41 8.25 -4.88
N ILE A 26 0.45 9.24 -4.73
CA ILE A 26 1.27 9.37 -3.52
C ILE A 26 0.38 9.57 -2.30
N GLY A 27 -0.65 10.40 -2.42
CA GLY A 27 -1.60 10.63 -1.33
C GLY A 27 -2.33 9.34 -0.94
N ASP A 28 -2.77 8.58 -1.93
CA ASP A 28 -3.48 7.33 -1.67
C ASP A 28 -2.57 6.30 -0.99
N ILE A 29 -1.35 6.14 -1.51
CA ILE A 29 -0.40 5.21 -0.91
C ILE A 29 -0.09 5.62 0.53
N SER A 30 0.08 6.90 0.78
CA SER A 30 0.33 7.39 2.14
C SER A 30 -0.83 7.08 3.07
N SER A 31 -2.06 7.20 2.58
CA SER A 31 -3.24 6.89 3.39
C SER A 31 -3.35 5.40 3.70
N ARG A 32 -2.67 4.55 2.93
CA ARG A 32 -2.66 3.10 3.13
C ARG A 32 -1.46 2.64 3.97
N ARG A 33 -0.89 3.52 4.77
CA ARG A 33 0.29 3.25 5.58
C ARG A 33 1.50 2.90 4.70
N GLY A 34 1.48 3.35 3.46
CA GLY A 34 2.58 3.11 2.55
C GLY A 34 3.76 4.02 2.82
N ASN A 35 4.94 3.50 2.52
CA ASN A 35 6.18 4.24 2.64
C ASN A 35 6.76 4.41 1.24
N ILE A 36 6.79 5.64 0.76
CA ILE A 36 7.29 5.93 -0.58
C ILE A 36 8.81 5.75 -0.58
N GLU A 37 9.28 4.81 -1.38
CA GLU A 37 10.70 4.53 -1.50
C GLU A 37 11.36 5.43 -2.54
N GLY A 38 10.66 5.67 -3.64
CA GLY A 38 11.20 6.50 -4.70
C GLY A 38 10.12 6.88 -5.69
N GLN A 39 10.42 7.94 -6.43
CA GLN A 39 9.50 8.43 -7.47
C GLN A 39 10.34 9.01 -8.59
N GLU A 40 9.88 8.78 -9.82
CA GLU A 40 10.57 9.25 -11.01
C GLU A 40 9.53 9.73 -12.01
N ILE A 41 9.90 10.76 -12.77
CA ILE A 41 9.09 11.25 -13.88
C ILE A 41 9.94 11.19 -15.13
N ASP A 42 9.41 10.56 -16.16
CA ASP A 42 10.13 10.41 -17.40
C ASP A 42 9.14 10.49 -18.55
N GLY A 43 9.27 11.51 -19.38
CA GLY A 43 8.45 11.65 -20.57
C GLY A 43 6.95 11.72 -20.29
N GLY A 44 6.55 12.40 -19.21
CA GLY A 44 5.14 12.53 -18.88
C GLY A 44 4.57 11.34 -18.10
N THR A 45 5.40 10.37 -17.77
CA THR A 45 4.98 9.20 -17.00
C THR A 45 5.67 9.23 -15.65
N ALA A 46 4.90 9.01 -14.59
CA ALA A 46 5.41 8.93 -13.23
C ALA A 46 5.49 7.48 -12.78
N ARG A 47 6.60 7.14 -12.16
CA ARG A 47 6.80 5.83 -11.53
C ARG A 47 6.98 6.04 -10.05
N ILE A 48 6.20 5.34 -9.26
CA ILE A 48 6.24 5.46 -7.81
C ILE A 48 6.50 4.09 -7.24
N ARG A 49 7.54 4.00 -6.41
CA ARG A 49 7.87 2.75 -5.72
C ARG A 49 7.60 2.95 -4.24
N ALA A 50 6.90 2.00 -3.67
CA ALA A 50 6.53 2.11 -2.27
C ALA A 50 6.44 0.73 -1.63
N PHE A 51 6.54 0.72 -0.31
CA PHE A 51 6.24 -0.47 0.48
C PHE A 51 4.91 -0.23 1.18
N VAL A 52 3.97 -1.14 0.96
CA VAL A 52 2.62 -1.01 1.50
C VAL A 52 2.21 -2.32 2.13
N PRO A 53 1.63 -2.30 3.35
CA PRO A 53 1.13 -3.53 3.95
C PRO A 53 0.08 -4.19 3.06
N LEU A 54 0.14 -5.50 2.96
CA LEU A 54 -0.80 -6.24 2.13
C LEU A 54 -2.24 -5.96 2.53
N SER A 55 -2.51 -5.85 3.83
CA SER A 55 -3.86 -5.59 4.32
C SER A 55 -4.44 -4.27 3.81
N GLU A 56 -3.60 -3.33 3.42
CA GLU A 56 -4.03 -2.03 2.92
C GLU A 56 -4.22 -2.04 1.41
N MET A 57 -3.88 -3.13 0.76
CA MET A 57 -3.96 -3.19 -0.71
C MET A 57 -5.30 -3.67 -1.23
N PHE A 58 -6.20 -4.10 -0.35
CA PHE A 58 -7.51 -4.53 -0.79
C PHE A 58 -8.24 -3.36 -1.44
N GLY A 59 -8.79 -3.62 -2.61
CA GLY A 59 -9.50 -2.59 -3.36
C GLY A 59 -8.60 -1.59 -4.08
N TYR A 60 -7.29 -1.74 -3.97
CA TYR A 60 -6.38 -0.78 -4.58
C TYR A 60 -6.53 -0.70 -6.10
N ALA A 61 -6.73 -1.84 -6.76
CA ALA A 61 -6.88 -1.85 -8.21
C ALA A 61 -8.05 -0.97 -8.64
N THR A 62 -9.16 -1.08 -7.93
CA THR A 62 -10.35 -0.27 -8.22
C THR A 62 -10.08 1.20 -7.95
N ASP A 63 -9.47 1.50 -6.81
CA ASP A 63 -9.17 2.88 -6.45
C ASP A 63 -8.20 3.54 -7.42
N LEU A 64 -7.16 2.80 -7.82
CA LEU A 64 -6.21 3.31 -8.80
C LEU A 64 -6.88 3.58 -10.13
N ARG A 65 -7.71 2.66 -10.57
CA ARG A 65 -8.41 2.81 -11.85
C ARG A 65 -9.35 4.01 -11.82
N SER A 66 -10.08 4.18 -10.72
CA SER A 66 -11.00 5.31 -10.58
C SER A 66 -10.27 6.64 -10.52
N SER A 67 -9.18 6.71 -9.76
CA SER A 67 -8.47 7.97 -9.57
C SER A 67 -7.63 8.37 -10.78
N THR A 68 -7.32 7.44 -11.67
CA THR A 68 -6.51 7.71 -12.85
C THR A 68 -7.29 7.54 -14.15
N GLN A 69 -8.60 7.39 -14.05
CA GLN A 69 -9.46 7.21 -15.21
C GLN A 69 -9.02 6.02 -16.08
N GLY A 70 -8.59 4.96 -15.42
CA GLY A 70 -8.18 3.74 -16.08
C GLY A 70 -6.78 3.74 -16.65
N ARG A 71 -6.01 4.82 -16.45
CA ARG A 71 -4.68 4.94 -17.03
C ARG A 71 -3.57 4.41 -16.13
N GLY A 72 -3.86 4.17 -14.85
CA GLY A 72 -2.85 3.70 -13.93
C GLY A 72 -2.64 2.20 -13.99
N GLN A 73 -1.40 1.79 -13.80
CA GLN A 73 -1.03 0.39 -13.70
C GLN A 73 -0.17 0.22 -12.48
N TYR A 74 -0.23 -0.96 -11.87
CA TYR A 74 0.65 -1.25 -10.76
C TYR A 74 1.04 -2.72 -10.76
N THR A 75 2.19 -3.00 -10.15
CA THR A 75 2.63 -4.35 -9.86
C THR A 75 2.88 -4.45 -8.37
N MET A 76 2.70 -5.63 -7.83
CA MET A 76 2.85 -5.87 -6.41
C MET A 76 3.53 -7.21 -6.22
N GLU A 77 4.57 -7.21 -5.37
CA GLU A 77 5.27 -8.45 -5.05
C GLU A 77 5.63 -8.47 -3.57
N PRO A 78 5.75 -9.64 -2.97
CA PRO A 78 6.14 -9.72 -1.57
C PRO A 78 7.53 -9.15 -1.35
N SER A 79 7.72 -8.42 -0.26
CA SER A 79 9.01 -7.89 0.10
C SER A 79 9.50 -8.48 1.42
N HIS A 80 8.83 -8.15 2.51
CA HIS A 80 9.28 -8.59 3.84
C HIS A 80 8.10 -8.55 4.81
N TYR A 81 8.36 -8.95 6.04
CA TYR A 81 7.34 -8.88 7.09
C TYR A 81 7.80 -7.87 8.14
N ILE A 82 6.82 -7.17 8.70
CA ILE A 82 7.09 -6.29 9.84
C ILE A 82 6.12 -6.64 10.96
N GLU A 83 6.48 -6.22 12.16
CA GLU A 83 5.63 -6.36 13.31
C GLU A 83 4.56 -5.28 13.27
N LEU A 84 3.30 -5.67 13.47
CA LEU A 84 2.23 -4.70 13.54
C LEU A 84 2.37 -3.82 14.78
N PRO A 85 2.03 -2.54 14.69
CA PRO A 85 1.92 -1.71 15.88
C PRO A 85 0.94 -2.33 16.87
N LYS A 86 1.23 -2.19 18.15
CA LYS A 86 0.44 -2.82 19.20
C LYS A 86 -1.05 -2.49 19.09
N SER A 87 -1.37 -1.24 18.80
CA SER A 87 -2.77 -0.83 18.71
C SER A 87 -3.50 -1.56 17.58
N LEU A 88 -2.82 -1.79 16.46
CA LEU A 88 -3.43 -2.52 15.34
C LEU A 88 -3.56 -3.99 15.65
N GLN A 89 -2.62 -4.56 16.41
CA GLN A 89 -2.75 -5.94 16.84
C GLN A 89 -3.99 -6.13 17.69
N GLU A 90 -4.24 -5.21 18.58
CA GLU A 90 -5.41 -5.26 19.45
C GLU A 90 -6.70 -5.16 18.65
N GLU A 91 -6.74 -4.29 17.66
CA GLU A 91 -7.90 -4.16 16.79
C GLU A 91 -8.18 -5.44 16.03
N LEU A 92 -7.16 -6.06 15.48
CA LEU A 92 -7.32 -7.30 14.74
C LEU A 92 -7.84 -8.43 15.61
N ILE A 93 -7.31 -8.51 16.82
CA ILE A 93 -7.76 -9.52 17.77
C ILE A 93 -9.21 -9.30 18.15
N ALA A 94 -9.60 -8.05 18.40
CA ALA A 94 -10.97 -7.72 18.73
C ALA A 94 -11.93 -8.07 17.60
N LYS A 95 -11.56 -7.75 16.36
CA LYS A 95 -12.39 -8.09 15.21
C LYS A 95 -12.55 -9.60 15.05
N ARG A 96 -11.47 -10.32 15.26
CA ARG A 96 -11.49 -11.77 15.13
C ARG A 96 -12.41 -12.39 16.18
N ASN A 97 -12.38 -11.86 17.38
CA ASN A 97 -13.21 -12.40 18.47
C ASN A 97 -14.69 -12.11 18.28
N LYS A 98 -15.02 -11.06 17.55
CA LYS A 98 -16.41 -10.75 17.24
C LYS A 98 -16.96 -11.57 16.09
N GLY A 99 -16.09 -12.03 15.29
CA GLY A 99 -16.43 -12.71 14.08
C GLY A 99 -16.99 -14.05 14.29
#